data_c5ca7c7eb31f87a9e77d326c51595c59
#
_entry.id   c5ca7c7eb31f87a9e77d326c51595c59
#
_cell.length_a   1.000
_cell.length_b   1.000
_cell.length_c   1.000
_cell.angle_alpha   90.00
_cell.angle_beta   90.00
_cell.angle_gamma   90.00
#
_symmetry.space_group_name_H-M   'P 1'
#
loop_
_entity.id
_entity.type
_entity.pdbx_description
1 polymer ?
#
loop_
_entity_poly.entity_id
_entity_poly.type
_entity_poly.pdbx_seq_one_letter_code
_entity_poly.pdbx_strand_id
1 'polypeptide(L)'
;MQRSKSSRVTRPVVPSTRSGAKRSQATRPPLARMVRIHDHLSAGRFPNCSKLADEFEVSYKTIQRDIDFMRDQMLLPIDYDSERHGFHYTKPVTSFPTVNITHGEVVALLVAQKALEQYRGTAFEKPLRAAFEKMTSAMPEEGSFSLQELGQAISFRPLGAPVQEMRIFEEISRAVLDSRVIEFDYQKLKAAAPERRRVEPYHLGCIGNQWYLIARDLVRGKLRTFALTRLSRPKRLAKTFQRPADFSVAEMMADSFAAFETGKPSRIRIRLDEIGARLASERVWHKTQKLKPLPSGGAELTLEVGIAPDLENWIFSWGRHAQVLEPRDLRERVAATARAMALQYAEGV
;
A
#
# COMPACT_ATOMS: atom_id res chain seq x y z
N MET A 1 -24.68 -22.90 80.63
CA MET A 1 -24.20 -24.27 80.44
C MET A 1 -24.57 -24.77 79.05
N GLN A 2 -23.64 -24.78 78.09
CA GLN A 2 -23.56 -25.82 77.07
C GLN A 2 -22.33 -25.52 76.19
N ARG A 3 -21.53 -26.52 76.05
CA ARG A 3 -20.19 -26.47 75.45
C ARG A 3 -20.28 -26.49 73.94
N SER A 4 -19.59 -25.52 73.25
CA SER A 4 -19.32 -25.52 71.84
C SER A 4 -18.27 -26.58 71.51
N LYS A 5 -18.58 -27.45 70.52
CA LYS A 5 -17.68 -28.42 69.94
C LYS A 5 -16.93 -27.79 68.77
N SER A 6 -15.62 -27.70 68.90
CA SER A 6 -14.68 -27.35 67.82
C SER A 6 -14.65 -28.45 66.75
N SER A 7 -15.02 -28.13 65.51
CA SER A 7 -14.80 -29.02 64.37
C SER A 7 -13.50 -28.61 63.65
N ARG A 8 -12.54 -29.57 63.69
CA ARG A 8 -11.29 -29.48 62.88
C ARG A 8 -11.62 -29.53 61.35
N VAL A 9 -11.26 -28.52 60.67
CA VAL A 9 -11.25 -28.50 59.19
C VAL A 9 -9.95 -29.13 58.70
N THR A 10 -10.05 -30.32 58.11
CA THR A 10 -8.96 -31.00 57.40
C THR A 10 -8.73 -30.32 56.07
N ARG A 11 -7.50 -29.83 55.84
CA ARG A 11 -7.03 -29.31 54.53
C ARG A 11 -6.87 -30.49 53.56
N PRO A 12 -7.33 -30.37 52.29
CA PRO A 12 -7.02 -31.35 51.26
C PRO A 12 -5.57 -31.21 50.80
N VAL A 13 -4.87 -32.33 50.74
CA VAL A 13 -3.53 -32.49 50.17
C VAL A 13 -3.66 -32.39 48.64
N VAL A 14 -3.02 -31.39 48.02
CA VAL A 14 -2.90 -31.26 46.59
C VAL A 14 -1.71 -32.11 46.12
N PRO A 15 -1.86 -33.05 45.19
CA PRO A 15 -0.72 -33.77 44.63
C PRO A 15 0.08 -32.85 43.71
N SER A 16 1.37 -32.71 43.99
CA SER A 16 2.32 -32.01 43.14
C SER A 16 2.59 -32.83 41.86
N THR A 17 1.88 -32.54 40.79
CA THR A 17 2.29 -32.99 39.47
C THR A 17 3.41 -32.08 38.96
N ARG A 18 4.64 -32.53 39.07
CA ARG A 18 5.77 -32.00 38.30
C ARG A 18 5.53 -32.34 36.83
N SER A 19 4.77 -31.49 36.14
CA SER A 19 4.77 -31.43 34.70
C SER A 19 5.98 -30.61 34.24
N GLY A 20 7.00 -31.33 33.77
CA GLY A 20 8.13 -30.74 33.07
C GLY A 20 7.64 -30.14 31.76
N ALA A 21 7.14 -28.91 31.80
CA ALA A 21 6.94 -28.12 30.60
C ALA A 21 8.34 -27.88 29.98
N LYS A 22 8.67 -28.65 28.93
CA LYS A 22 9.73 -28.25 28.00
C LYS A 22 9.39 -26.83 27.55
N ARG A 23 10.14 -25.84 28.06
CA ARG A 23 10.17 -24.50 27.46
C ARG A 23 10.49 -24.69 25.99
N SER A 24 9.56 -24.36 25.11
CA SER A 24 9.85 -24.24 23.69
C SER A 24 10.91 -23.13 23.58
N GLN A 25 12.14 -23.54 23.33
CA GLN A 25 13.21 -22.61 22.98
C GLN A 25 12.74 -21.87 21.73
N ALA A 26 12.47 -20.57 21.87
CA ALA A 26 12.26 -19.71 20.74
C ALA A 26 13.56 -19.72 19.94
N THR A 27 13.57 -20.46 18.82
CA THR A 27 14.70 -20.47 17.88
C THR A 27 14.93 -19.05 17.41
N ARG A 28 16.11 -18.49 17.69
CA ARG A 28 16.49 -17.15 17.21
C ARG A 28 16.27 -17.05 15.70
N PRO A 29 15.80 -15.90 15.20
CA PRO A 29 15.60 -15.70 13.76
C PRO A 29 16.87 -16.06 12.98
N PRO A 30 16.77 -16.69 11.79
CA PRO A 30 17.94 -17.10 11.00
C PRO A 30 18.92 -15.95 10.74
N LEU A 31 18.42 -14.73 10.49
CA LEU A 31 19.26 -13.56 10.26
C LEU A 31 20.12 -13.19 11.48
N ALA A 32 19.56 -13.20 12.69
CA ALA A 32 20.30 -12.89 13.91
C ALA A 32 21.44 -13.90 14.15
N ARG A 33 21.24 -15.18 13.77
CA ARG A 33 22.33 -16.18 13.82
C ARG A 33 23.40 -15.91 12.79
N MET A 34 23.01 -15.59 11.54
CA MET A 34 23.97 -15.28 10.46
C MET A 34 24.81 -14.04 10.76
N VAL A 35 24.24 -13.00 11.41
CA VAL A 35 25.02 -11.84 11.88
C VAL A 35 26.06 -12.26 12.90
N ARG A 36 25.71 -13.08 13.90
CA ARG A 36 26.68 -13.57 14.90
C ARG A 36 27.74 -14.49 14.28
N ILE A 37 27.36 -15.33 13.29
CA ILE A 37 28.35 -16.08 12.50
C ILE A 37 29.32 -15.14 11.78
N HIS A 38 28.80 -14.07 11.16
CA HIS A 38 29.61 -13.03 10.53
C HIS A 38 30.59 -12.39 11.52
N ASP A 39 30.15 -12.06 12.73
CA ASP A 39 31.01 -11.46 13.76
C ASP A 39 32.16 -12.41 14.13
N HIS A 40 31.92 -13.71 14.26
CA HIS A 40 32.95 -14.71 14.51
C HIS A 40 33.95 -14.81 13.34
N LEU A 41 33.45 -14.82 12.08
CA LEU A 41 34.27 -14.89 10.88
C LEU A 41 35.11 -13.62 10.70
N SER A 42 34.52 -12.44 10.91
CA SER A 42 35.20 -11.13 10.82
C SER A 42 36.26 -10.95 11.90
N ALA A 43 36.02 -11.50 13.09
CA ALA A 43 36.98 -11.49 14.19
C ALA A 43 38.12 -12.55 14.01
N GLY A 44 38.12 -13.33 12.93
CA GLY A 44 39.13 -14.34 12.67
C GLY A 44 39.17 -15.49 13.68
N ARG A 45 38.01 -15.85 14.25
CA ARG A 45 37.92 -16.86 15.33
C ARG A 45 37.87 -18.31 14.83
N PHE A 46 37.77 -18.53 13.52
CA PHE A 46 37.67 -19.85 12.87
C PHE A 46 36.59 -20.74 13.52
N PRO A 47 35.31 -20.28 13.58
CA PRO A 47 34.27 -21.08 14.17
C PRO A 47 33.96 -22.31 13.31
N ASN A 48 33.54 -23.42 13.96
CA ASN A 48 32.99 -24.58 13.26
C ASN A 48 31.53 -24.79 13.62
N CYS A 49 30.83 -25.62 12.82
CA CYS A 49 29.40 -25.84 13.01
C CYS A 49 29.04 -26.38 14.38
N SER A 50 29.88 -27.22 14.99
CA SER A 50 29.59 -27.78 16.34
C SER A 50 29.64 -26.72 17.40
N LYS A 51 30.71 -25.89 17.43
CA LYS A 51 30.86 -24.80 18.41
C LYS A 51 29.73 -23.77 18.27
N LEU A 52 29.38 -23.39 17.03
CA LEU A 52 28.29 -22.47 16.79
C LEU A 52 26.92 -23.07 17.15
N ALA A 53 26.72 -24.37 16.91
CA ALA A 53 25.49 -25.07 17.27
C ALA A 53 25.27 -25.07 18.80
N ASP A 54 26.32 -25.33 19.57
CA ASP A 54 26.31 -25.31 21.02
C ASP A 54 26.07 -23.89 21.55
N GLU A 55 26.77 -22.87 21.00
CA GLU A 55 26.64 -21.48 21.41
C GLU A 55 25.25 -20.90 21.12
N PHE A 56 24.64 -21.27 19.98
CA PHE A 56 23.35 -20.72 19.55
C PHE A 56 22.17 -21.61 19.95
N GLU A 57 22.44 -22.75 20.61
CA GLU A 57 21.42 -23.72 21.07
C GLU A 57 20.56 -24.25 19.91
N VAL A 58 21.19 -24.53 18.76
CA VAL A 58 20.54 -25.07 17.56
C VAL A 58 21.24 -26.33 17.07
N SER A 59 20.66 -27.01 16.08
CA SER A 59 21.29 -28.21 15.51
C SER A 59 22.48 -27.85 14.60
N TYR A 60 23.46 -28.76 14.53
CA TYR A 60 24.57 -28.70 13.58
C TYR A 60 24.08 -28.42 12.15
N LYS A 61 23.02 -29.13 11.71
CA LYS A 61 22.43 -28.95 10.37
C LYS A 61 21.86 -27.55 10.16
N THR A 62 21.37 -26.87 11.20
CA THR A 62 20.89 -25.51 11.15
C THR A 62 22.05 -24.55 10.83
N ILE A 63 23.17 -24.67 11.55
CA ILE A 63 24.35 -23.84 11.31
C ILE A 63 24.94 -24.09 9.92
N GLN A 64 25.05 -25.37 9.51
CA GLN A 64 25.54 -25.70 8.18
C GLN A 64 24.71 -25.03 7.08
N ARG A 65 23.37 -25.10 7.22
CA ARG A 65 22.47 -24.43 6.27
C ARG A 65 22.61 -22.89 6.26
N ASP A 66 22.81 -22.29 7.45
CA ASP A 66 23.02 -20.84 7.56
C ASP A 66 24.34 -20.44 6.87
N ILE A 67 25.43 -21.19 7.06
CA ILE A 67 26.72 -20.94 6.41
C ILE A 67 26.63 -21.14 4.89
N ASP A 68 25.97 -22.22 4.44
CA ASP A 68 25.75 -22.47 3.01
C ASP A 68 24.93 -21.35 2.38
N PHE A 69 23.89 -20.85 3.06
CA PHE A 69 23.11 -19.71 2.61
C PHE A 69 23.96 -18.43 2.53
N MET A 70 24.79 -18.16 3.56
CA MET A 70 25.71 -17.01 3.56
C MET A 70 26.69 -17.08 2.41
N ARG A 71 27.25 -18.27 2.11
CA ARG A 71 28.20 -18.47 1.04
C ARG A 71 27.52 -18.41 -0.35
N ASP A 72 26.43 -19.16 -0.56
CA ASP A 72 25.89 -19.44 -1.88
C ASP A 72 24.83 -18.41 -2.31
N GLN A 73 24.04 -17.87 -1.39
CA GLN A 73 22.98 -16.91 -1.70
C GLN A 73 23.38 -15.46 -1.40
N MET A 74 24.13 -15.24 -0.30
CA MET A 74 24.62 -13.91 0.04
C MET A 74 25.99 -13.62 -0.61
N LEU A 75 26.58 -14.60 -1.32
CA LEU A 75 27.84 -14.53 -2.03
C LEU A 75 29.02 -14.06 -1.13
N LEU A 76 28.95 -14.41 0.14
CA LEU A 76 30.04 -14.08 1.08
C LEU A 76 31.23 -15.03 0.84
N PRO A 77 32.48 -14.53 0.87
CA PRO A 77 33.66 -15.30 0.58
C PRO A 77 34.07 -16.20 1.75
N ILE A 78 33.24 -17.18 2.10
CA ILE A 78 33.43 -18.12 3.22
C ILE A 78 34.08 -19.39 2.70
N ASP A 79 35.16 -19.83 3.34
CA ASP A 79 35.81 -21.11 3.08
C ASP A 79 36.16 -21.81 4.42
N TYR A 80 36.46 -23.10 4.35
CA TYR A 80 36.80 -23.92 5.50
C TYR A 80 38.31 -24.17 5.55
N ASP A 81 38.95 -23.75 6.65
CA ASP A 81 40.34 -24.02 6.92
C ASP A 81 40.49 -25.38 7.63
N SER A 82 41.12 -26.35 6.95
CA SER A 82 41.31 -27.69 7.48
C SER A 82 42.39 -27.78 8.56
N GLU A 83 43.33 -26.82 8.63
CA GLU A 83 44.38 -26.80 9.66
C GLU A 83 43.84 -26.23 10.97
N ARG A 84 43.00 -25.19 10.86
CA ARG A 84 42.39 -24.53 12.04
C ARG A 84 41.01 -25.12 12.40
N HIS A 85 40.54 -26.08 11.60
CA HIS A 85 39.25 -26.75 11.78
C HIS A 85 38.07 -25.80 11.93
N GLY A 86 38.00 -24.73 11.09
CA GLY A 86 36.96 -23.75 11.17
C GLY A 86 36.74 -22.94 9.90
N PHE A 87 35.62 -22.26 9.80
CA PHE A 87 35.30 -21.37 8.68
C PHE A 87 35.99 -20.03 8.84
N HIS A 88 36.30 -19.36 7.72
CA HIS A 88 36.90 -18.04 7.68
C HIS A 88 36.49 -17.30 6.39
N TYR A 89 36.66 -15.97 6.40
CA TYR A 89 36.55 -15.18 5.18
C TYR A 89 37.84 -15.21 4.39
N THR A 90 37.78 -15.57 3.09
CA THR A 90 38.96 -15.57 2.19
C THR A 90 39.33 -14.17 1.71
N LYS A 91 38.44 -13.17 1.88
CA LYS A 91 38.66 -11.76 1.58
C LYS A 91 38.03 -10.90 2.68
N PRO A 92 38.55 -9.70 2.95
CA PRO A 92 37.91 -8.80 3.93
C PRO A 92 36.46 -8.50 3.55
N VAL A 93 35.53 -8.72 4.48
CA VAL A 93 34.11 -8.35 4.37
C VAL A 93 33.91 -7.10 5.23
N THR A 94 33.79 -5.95 4.58
CA THR A 94 33.66 -4.64 5.26
C THR A 94 32.25 -4.34 5.75
N SER A 95 31.25 -5.03 5.21
CA SER A 95 29.86 -4.93 5.67
C SER A 95 29.15 -6.25 5.43
N PHE A 96 28.48 -6.76 6.47
CA PHE A 96 27.51 -7.84 6.29
C PHE A 96 26.30 -7.24 5.55
N PRO A 97 25.68 -7.94 4.59
CA PRO A 97 24.47 -7.46 3.92
C PRO A 97 23.27 -7.51 4.88
N THR A 98 23.35 -6.80 5.98
CA THR A 98 22.22 -6.45 6.83
C THR A 98 21.64 -5.16 6.28
N VAL A 99 20.32 -5.13 6.16
CA VAL A 99 19.62 -3.87 5.88
C VAL A 99 19.82 -3.02 7.14
N ASN A 100 20.82 -2.14 7.13
CA ASN A 100 20.98 -1.14 8.18
C ASN A 100 19.84 -0.14 8.01
N ILE A 101 18.80 -0.30 8.82
CA ILE A 101 17.63 0.58 8.80
C ILE A 101 17.87 1.64 9.87
N THR A 102 17.93 2.89 9.46
CA THR A 102 17.99 4.05 10.35
C THR A 102 16.64 4.26 11.06
N HIS A 103 16.64 4.95 12.19
CA HIS A 103 15.41 5.31 12.90
C HIS A 103 14.39 6.03 12.00
N GLY A 104 14.85 6.91 11.11
CA GLY A 104 13.98 7.59 10.14
C GLY A 104 13.34 6.64 9.13
N GLU A 105 14.05 5.60 8.67
CA GLU A 105 13.53 4.58 7.77
C GLU A 105 12.54 3.64 8.48
N VAL A 106 12.75 3.33 9.77
CA VAL A 106 11.77 2.61 10.60
C VAL A 106 10.46 3.40 10.68
N VAL A 107 10.51 4.71 10.93
CA VAL A 107 9.33 5.58 10.92
C VAL A 107 8.67 5.60 9.53
N ALA A 108 9.44 5.68 8.45
CA ALA A 108 8.93 5.65 7.09
C ALA A 108 8.24 4.31 6.77
N LEU A 109 8.80 3.18 7.20
CA LEU A 109 8.18 1.86 7.06
C LEU A 109 6.88 1.77 7.84
N LEU A 110 6.82 2.33 9.05
CA LEU A 110 5.59 2.40 9.82
C LEU A 110 4.50 3.21 9.11
N VAL A 111 4.85 4.39 8.58
CA VAL A 111 3.91 5.21 7.79
C VAL A 111 3.43 4.41 6.58
N ALA A 112 4.31 3.69 5.89
CA ALA A 112 3.93 2.81 4.78
C ALA A 112 3.00 1.68 5.24
N GLN A 113 3.28 1.01 6.36
CA GLN A 113 2.41 -0.01 6.95
C GLN A 113 1.02 0.55 7.26
N LYS A 114 0.98 1.72 7.89
CA LYS A 114 -0.27 2.40 8.22
C LYS A 114 -1.02 2.86 6.96
N ALA A 115 -0.33 3.32 5.93
CA ALA A 115 -0.94 3.63 4.64
C ALA A 115 -1.56 2.38 3.99
N LEU A 116 -1.01 1.18 4.21
CA LEU A 116 -1.61 -0.07 3.75
C LEU A 116 -2.94 -0.41 4.46
N GLU A 117 -3.22 0.17 5.63
CA GLU A 117 -4.51 0.00 6.32
C GLU A 117 -5.69 0.56 5.51
N GLN A 118 -5.45 1.47 4.55
CA GLN A 118 -6.48 1.92 3.61
C GLN A 118 -7.07 0.77 2.76
N TYR A 119 -6.33 -0.33 2.61
CA TYR A 119 -6.77 -1.53 1.89
C TYR A 119 -7.49 -2.54 2.79
N ARG A 120 -7.72 -2.22 4.09
CA ARG A 120 -8.48 -3.08 5.01
C ARG A 120 -9.90 -3.31 4.49
N GLY A 121 -10.33 -4.56 4.52
CA GLY A 121 -11.63 -4.99 3.95
C GLY A 121 -11.62 -5.16 2.43
N THR A 122 -10.49 -4.92 1.74
CA THR A 122 -10.35 -5.20 0.31
C THR A 122 -9.63 -6.54 0.07
N ALA A 123 -9.67 -7.03 -1.17
CA ALA A 123 -8.96 -8.23 -1.58
C ALA A 123 -7.42 -8.09 -1.47
N PHE A 124 -6.90 -6.87 -1.39
CA PHE A 124 -5.47 -6.60 -1.25
C PHE A 124 -4.96 -6.72 0.20
N GLU A 125 -5.83 -6.68 1.20
CA GLU A 125 -5.44 -6.66 2.61
C GLU A 125 -4.50 -7.81 3.00
N LYS A 126 -4.92 -9.05 2.71
CA LYS A 126 -4.15 -10.25 3.09
C LYS A 126 -2.78 -10.33 2.38
N PRO A 127 -2.69 -10.18 1.03
CA PRO A 127 -1.42 -10.20 0.32
C PRO A 127 -0.45 -9.10 0.77
N LEU A 128 -0.94 -7.87 0.97
CA LEU A 128 -0.11 -6.74 1.41
C LEU A 128 0.41 -6.95 2.83
N ARG A 129 -0.44 -7.40 3.75
CA ARG A 129 -0.05 -7.72 5.12
C ARG A 129 1.01 -8.81 5.14
N ALA A 130 0.78 -9.93 4.45
CA ALA A 130 1.75 -11.03 4.39
C ALA A 130 3.09 -10.63 3.78
N ALA A 131 3.09 -9.78 2.75
CA ALA A 131 4.33 -9.24 2.17
C ALA A 131 5.06 -8.33 3.16
N PHE A 132 4.34 -7.46 3.85
CA PHE A 132 4.91 -6.56 4.85
C PHE A 132 5.49 -7.33 6.05
N GLU A 133 4.74 -8.31 6.59
CA GLU A 133 5.20 -9.19 7.66
C GLU A 133 6.49 -9.94 7.29
N LYS A 134 6.61 -10.43 6.05
CA LYS A 134 7.86 -11.06 5.56
C LYS A 134 9.03 -10.08 5.51
N MET A 135 8.81 -8.83 5.11
CA MET A 135 9.86 -7.82 5.09
C MET A 135 10.30 -7.42 6.50
N THR A 136 9.34 -7.20 7.39
CA THR A 136 9.63 -6.76 8.78
C THR A 136 10.18 -7.89 9.65
N SER A 137 9.83 -9.15 9.41
CA SER A 137 10.41 -10.29 10.15
C SER A 137 11.91 -10.50 9.89
N ALA A 138 12.45 -9.91 8.83
CA ALA A 138 13.88 -9.91 8.54
C ALA A 138 14.64 -8.76 9.23
N MET A 139 13.94 -7.86 9.94
CA MET A 139 14.55 -6.74 10.65
C MET A 139 15.11 -7.15 12.02
N PRO A 140 16.15 -6.45 12.52
CA PRO A 140 16.62 -6.62 13.90
C PRO A 140 15.51 -6.38 14.93
N GLU A 141 15.58 -7.06 16.08
CA GLU A 141 14.55 -6.95 17.14
C GLU A 141 14.31 -5.51 17.63
N GLU A 142 15.38 -4.69 17.69
CA GLU A 142 15.30 -3.28 18.06
C GLU A 142 14.42 -2.46 17.11
N GLY A 143 14.44 -2.76 15.82
CA GLY A 143 13.57 -2.12 14.83
C GLY A 143 12.11 -2.59 14.90
N SER A 144 11.87 -3.85 15.22
CA SER A 144 10.52 -4.42 15.31
C SER A 144 9.77 -3.91 16.55
N PHE A 145 10.45 -3.68 17.67
CA PHE A 145 9.87 -3.13 18.89
C PHE A 145 9.39 -1.70 18.69
N SER A 146 10.22 -0.86 18.04
CA SER A 146 9.87 0.53 17.69
C SER A 146 8.66 0.62 16.76
N LEU A 147 8.48 -0.33 15.82
CA LEU A 147 7.31 -0.39 14.92
C LEU A 147 6.00 -0.64 15.69
N GLN A 148 6.02 -1.48 16.72
CA GLN A 148 4.84 -1.81 17.50
C GLN A 148 4.38 -0.64 18.39
N GLU A 149 5.32 0.04 19.06
CA GLU A 149 5.01 1.22 19.90
C GLU A 149 4.49 2.40 19.08
N LEU A 150 5.17 2.74 17.99
CA LEU A 150 4.74 3.81 17.09
C LEU A 150 3.41 3.49 16.41
N GLY A 151 3.10 2.20 16.20
CA GLY A 151 1.85 1.74 15.61
C GLY A 151 0.61 2.12 16.42
N GLN A 152 0.74 2.37 17.72
CA GLN A 152 -0.34 2.85 18.58
C GLN A 152 -0.55 4.36 18.49
N ALA A 153 0.47 5.11 18.10
CA ALA A 153 0.43 6.58 18.02
C ALA A 153 -0.07 7.11 16.68
N ILE A 154 -0.05 6.30 15.61
CA ILE A 154 -0.40 6.72 14.25
C ILE A 154 -1.57 5.89 13.73
N SER A 155 -2.62 6.55 13.24
CA SER A 155 -3.77 5.90 12.61
C SER A 155 -4.11 6.53 11.26
N PHE A 156 -4.55 5.69 10.30
CA PHE A 156 -5.11 6.12 9.03
C PHE A 156 -6.57 5.67 8.97
N ARG A 157 -7.45 6.60 8.61
CA ARG A 157 -8.86 6.29 8.40
C ARG A 157 -9.21 6.51 6.93
N PRO A 158 -9.37 5.46 6.12
CA PRO A 158 -9.80 5.60 4.73
C PRO A 158 -11.26 6.04 4.66
N LEU A 159 -11.58 6.91 3.70
CA LEU A 159 -12.95 7.28 3.36
C LEU A 159 -13.53 6.25 2.37
N GLY A 160 -13.99 5.11 2.89
CA GLY A 160 -14.52 4.01 2.10
C GLY A 160 -13.41 3.13 1.48
N ALA A 161 -13.74 1.86 1.25
CA ALA A 161 -12.89 0.92 0.54
C ALA A 161 -13.61 0.47 -0.74
N PRO A 162 -12.95 0.47 -1.91
CA PRO A 162 -13.58 0.01 -3.13
C PRO A 162 -13.82 -1.51 -3.06
N VAL A 163 -14.99 -1.96 -3.49
CA VAL A 163 -15.28 -3.39 -3.65
C VAL A 163 -14.55 -3.85 -4.90
N GLN A 164 -13.42 -4.49 -4.74
CA GLN A 164 -12.56 -4.96 -5.82
C GLN A 164 -12.26 -6.44 -5.64
N GLU A 165 -12.49 -7.24 -6.68
CA GLU A 165 -12.07 -8.64 -6.71
C GLU A 165 -10.59 -8.76 -7.10
N MET A 166 -9.79 -9.42 -6.28
CA MET A 166 -8.37 -9.66 -6.56
C MET A 166 -8.17 -10.37 -7.89
N ARG A 167 -9.01 -11.36 -8.21
CA ARG A 167 -8.97 -12.10 -9.46
C ARG A 167 -9.09 -11.19 -10.69
N ILE A 168 -9.98 -10.19 -10.65
CA ILE A 168 -10.14 -9.23 -11.74
C ILE A 168 -8.86 -8.41 -11.90
N PHE A 169 -8.31 -7.92 -10.79
CA PHE A 169 -7.07 -7.16 -10.81
C PHE A 169 -5.91 -7.98 -11.37
N GLU A 170 -5.74 -9.25 -10.96
CA GLU A 170 -4.70 -10.14 -11.45
C GLU A 170 -4.82 -10.40 -12.95
N GLU A 171 -6.02 -10.69 -13.44
CA GLU A 171 -6.24 -10.94 -14.87
C GLU A 171 -5.94 -9.69 -15.71
N ILE A 172 -6.33 -8.51 -15.26
CA ILE A 172 -6.06 -7.26 -15.96
C ILE A 172 -4.57 -6.91 -15.89
N SER A 173 -3.93 -7.04 -14.72
CA SER A 173 -2.50 -6.72 -14.57
C SER A 173 -1.63 -7.62 -15.44
N ARG A 174 -1.92 -8.92 -15.50
CA ARG A 174 -1.24 -9.84 -16.41
C ARG A 174 -1.46 -9.49 -17.88
N ALA A 175 -2.70 -9.08 -18.25
CA ALA A 175 -2.96 -8.66 -19.63
C ALA A 175 -2.15 -7.42 -20.03
N VAL A 176 -1.97 -6.45 -19.10
CA VAL A 176 -1.13 -5.27 -19.31
C VAL A 176 0.34 -5.67 -19.45
N LEU A 177 0.88 -6.51 -18.54
CA LEU A 177 2.27 -6.93 -18.54
C LEU A 177 2.63 -7.75 -19.79
N ASP A 178 1.76 -8.68 -20.18
CA ASP A 178 1.97 -9.57 -21.33
C ASP A 178 1.59 -8.91 -22.67
N SER A 179 1.12 -7.65 -22.67
CA SER A 179 0.60 -6.95 -23.86
C SER A 179 -0.44 -7.77 -24.62
N ARG A 180 -1.39 -8.37 -23.92
CA ARG A 180 -2.45 -9.21 -24.49
C ARG A 180 -3.79 -8.50 -24.51
N VAL A 181 -4.49 -8.63 -25.63
CA VAL A 181 -5.88 -8.17 -25.77
C VAL A 181 -6.73 -8.86 -24.72
N ILE A 182 -7.62 -8.10 -24.08
CA ILE A 182 -8.55 -8.64 -23.08
C ILE A 182 -9.99 -8.30 -23.42
N GLU A 183 -10.88 -9.22 -23.11
CA GLU A 183 -12.33 -9.04 -23.18
C GLU A 183 -12.92 -9.04 -21.78
N PHE A 184 -13.95 -8.22 -21.56
CA PHE A 184 -14.70 -8.18 -20.31
C PHE A 184 -16.08 -7.55 -20.53
N ASP A 185 -16.96 -7.72 -19.56
CA ASP A 185 -18.21 -7.01 -19.51
C ASP A 185 -18.06 -5.77 -18.64
N TYR A 186 -18.57 -4.65 -19.12
CA TYR A 186 -18.45 -3.36 -18.46
C TYR A 186 -19.80 -2.71 -18.21
N GLN A 187 -20.12 -2.48 -16.93
CA GLN A 187 -21.33 -1.81 -16.50
C GLN A 187 -21.11 -0.30 -16.41
N LYS A 188 -21.69 0.47 -17.33
CA LYS A 188 -21.72 1.92 -17.23
C LYS A 188 -22.72 2.37 -16.17
N LEU A 189 -22.47 3.52 -15.50
CA LEU A 189 -23.35 4.04 -14.45
C LEU A 189 -24.80 4.24 -14.86
N LYS A 190 -25.04 4.65 -16.13
CA LYS A 190 -26.37 4.96 -16.66
C LYS A 190 -26.91 3.89 -17.60
N ALA A 191 -26.23 2.75 -17.77
CA ALA A 191 -26.67 1.69 -18.64
C ALA A 191 -27.44 0.61 -17.86
N ALA A 192 -28.54 0.14 -18.43
CA ALA A 192 -29.37 -0.91 -17.83
C ALA A 192 -28.65 -2.28 -17.79
N ALA A 193 -27.77 -2.56 -18.75
CA ALA A 193 -27.05 -3.82 -18.86
C ALA A 193 -25.54 -3.60 -19.16
N PRO A 194 -24.67 -4.56 -18.77
CA PRO A 194 -23.27 -4.50 -19.13
C PRO A 194 -23.05 -4.69 -20.62
N GLU A 195 -22.05 -4.04 -21.16
CA GLU A 195 -21.64 -4.16 -22.57
C GLU A 195 -20.34 -4.98 -22.64
N ARG A 196 -20.24 -5.91 -23.60
CA ARG A 196 -19.00 -6.62 -23.90
C ARG A 196 -18.00 -5.67 -24.52
N ARG A 197 -16.79 -5.64 -23.96
CA ARG A 197 -15.66 -4.84 -24.43
C ARG A 197 -14.49 -5.72 -24.81
N ARG A 198 -13.78 -5.31 -25.86
CA ARG A 198 -12.53 -5.90 -26.29
C ARG A 198 -11.51 -4.77 -26.40
N VAL A 199 -10.42 -4.85 -25.62
CA VAL A 199 -9.50 -3.74 -25.50
C VAL A 199 -8.04 -4.19 -25.52
N GLU A 200 -7.15 -3.28 -25.94
CA GLU A 200 -5.70 -3.36 -25.75
C GLU A 200 -5.36 -2.64 -24.43
N PRO A 201 -5.01 -3.34 -23.37
CA PRO A 201 -4.78 -2.75 -22.05
C PRO A 201 -3.40 -2.10 -22.00
N TYR A 202 -3.32 -0.78 -21.77
CA TYR A 202 -2.07 -0.04 -21.80
C TYR A 202 -1.51 0.21 -20.39
N HIS A 203 -2.36 0.51 -19.40
CA HIS A 203 -1.92 0.87 -18.06
C HIS A 203 -3.00 0.63 -17.00
N LEU A 204 -2.56 0.29 -15.77
CA LEU A 204 -3.38 0.29 -14.57
C LEU A 204 -2.97 1.46 -13.67
N GLY A 205 -3.91 2.35 -13.37
CA GLY A 205 -3.70 3.48 -12.46
C GLY A 205 -4.64 3.44 -11.27
N CYS A 206 -4.17 3.92 -10.11
CA CYS A 206 -4.99 4.07 -8.90
C CYS A 206 -5.20 5.55 -8.61
N ILE A 207 -6.46 5.99 -8.52
CA ILE A 207 -6.82 7.36 -8.20
C ILE A 207 -7.87 7.33 -7.09
N GLY A 208 -7.63 8.06 -6.01
CA GLY A 208 -8.58 8.10 -4.89
C GLY A 208 -8.92 6.70 -4.35
N ASN A 209 -7.94 5.81 -4.30
CA ASN A 209 -8.06 4.41 -3.88
C ASN A 209 -8.92 3.53 -4.82
N GLN A 210 -9.26 4.00 -6.01
CA GLN A 210 -9.98 3.24 -7.04
C GLN A 210 -9.06 2.91 -8.21
N TRP A 211 -9.09 1.64 -8.67
CA TRP A 211 -8.29 1.19 -9.79
C TRP A 211 -9.01 1.40 -11.12
N TYR A 212 -8.25 1.86 -12.10
CA TYR A 212 -8.70 2.13 -13.46
C TYR A 212 -7.78 1.45 -14.48
N LEU A 213 -8.39 0.85 -15.49
CA LEU A 213 -7.70 0.37 -16.68
C LEU A 213 -7.76 1.44 -17.77
N ILE A 214 -6.61 1.89 -18.24
CA ILE A 214 -6.47 2.69 -19.45
C ILE A 214 -6.22 1.75 -20.62
N ALA A 215 -7.08 1.77 -21.61
CA ALA A 215 -7.03 0.82 -22.71
C ALA A 215 -7.58 1.43 -24.02
N ARG A 216 -7.10 0.95 -25.15
CA ARG A 216 -7.70 1.23 -26.46
C ARG A 216 -8.88 0.30 -26.68
N ASP A 217 -10.07 0.85 -26.74
CA ASP A 217 -11.30 0.13 -27.09
C ASP A 217 -11.29 -0.20 -28.59
N LEU A 218 -11.20 -1.49 -28.91
CA LEU A 218 -11.08 -1.94 -30.31
C LEU A 218 -12.38 -1.76 -31.12
N VAL A 219 -13.53 -1.70 -30.46
CA VAL A 219 -14.82 -1.45 -31.12
C VAL A 219 -14.96 0.04 -31.44
N ARG A 220 -14.48 0.92 -30.54
CA ARG A 220 -14.66 2.38 -30.68
C ARG A 220 -13.43 3.07 -31.26
N GLY A 221 -12.30 2.37 -31.39
CA GLY A 221 -11.06 2.90 -31.94
C GLY A 221 -10.39 4.00 -31.10
N LYS A 222 -10.81 4.20 -29.83
CA LYS A 222 -10.37 5.29 -28.97
C LYS A 222 -9.82 4.76 -27.64
N LEU A 223 -8.90 5.52 -27.05
CA LEU A 223 -8.45 5.30 -25.70
C LEU A 223 -9.60 5.57 -24.72
N ARG A 224 -9.74 4.71 -23.72
CA ARG A 224 -10.81 4.75 -22.72
C ARG A 224 -10.29 4.36 -21.36
N THR A 225 -10.95 4.90 -20.34
CA THR A 225 -10.69 4.56 -18.93
C THR A 225 -11.85 3.72 -18.37
N PHE A 226 -11.53 2.58 -17.78
CA PHE A 226 -12.50 1.64 -17.22
C PHE A 226 -12.23 1.46 -15.73
N ALA A 227 -13.20 1.80 -14.87
CA ALA A 227 -13.10 1.50 -13.44
C ALA A 227 -13.19 -0.01 -13.23
N LEU A 228 -12.22 -0.61 -12.53
CA LEU A 228 -12.18 -2.06 -12.33
C LEU A 228 -13.40 -2.58 -11.55
N THR A 229 -13.95 -1.79 -10.64
CA THR A 229 -15.16 -2.12 -9.88
C THR A 229 -16.42 -2.32 -10.73
N ARG A 230 -16.41 -1.86 -11.98
CA ARG A 230 -17.51 -2.01 -12.96
C ARG A 230 -17.22 -3.05 -14.02
N LEU A 231 -16.13 -3.79 -13.88
CA LEU A 231 -15.65 -4.77 -14.82
C LEU A 231 -15.93 -6.17 -14.28
N SER A 232 -16.45 -7.05 -15.12
CA SER A 232 -16.71 -8.44 -14.75
C SER A 232 -16.33 -9.39 -15.89
N ARG A 233 -16.14 -10.66 -15.56
CA ARG A 233 -15.82 -11.75 -16.49
C ARG A 233 -14.64 -11.44 -17.42
N PRO A 234 -13.47 -10.98 -16.91
CA PRO A 234 -12.29 -10.73 -17.74
C PRO A 234 -11.76 -12.03 -18.34
N LYS A 235 -11.35 -11.97 -19.62
CA LYS A 235 -10.75 -13.09 -20.34
C LYS A 235 -9.61 -12.57 -21.21
N ARG A 236 -8.38 -12.98 -20.95
CA ARG A 236 -7.22 -12.69 -21.80
C ARG A 236 -7.32 -13.49 -23.09
N LEU A 237 -7.07 -12.86 -24.22
CA LEU A 237 -7.04 -13.50 -25.53
C LEU A 237 -5.60 -13.88 -25.89
N ALA A 238 -5.45 -14.79 -26.86
CA ALA A 238 -4.13 -15.15 -27.39
C ALA A 238 -3.47 -14.00 -28.19
N LYS A 239 -4.30 -13.09 -28.71
CA LYS A 239 -3.83 -11.94 -29.52
C LYS A 239 -3.01 -10.97 -28.65
N THR A 240 -1.80 -10.69 -29.11
CA THR A 240 -0.94 -9.63 -28.57
C THR A 240 -1.10 -8.32 -29.34
N PHE A 241 -0.63 -7.22 -28.76
CA PHE A 241 -0.59 -5.91 -29.39
C PHE A 241 0.72 -5.21 -29.05
N GLN A 242 1.06 -4.18 -29.82
CA GLN A 242 2.14 -3.26 -29.47
C GLN A 242 1.54 -1.98 -28.93
N ARG A 243 1.98 -1.59 -27.73
CA ARG A 243 1.60 -0.29 -27.16
C ARG A 243 2.28 0.80 -27.98
N PRO A 244 1.57 1.88 -28.37
CA PRO A 244 2.17 2.99 -29.08
C PRO A 244 3.38 3.57 -28.33
N ALA A 245 4.47 3.87 -29.05
CA ALA A 245 5.69 4.38 -28.42
C ALA A 245 5.50 5.77 -27.80
N ASP A 246 4.55 6.54 -28.32
CA ASP A 246 4.16 7.86 -27.87
C ASP A 246 3.14 7.83 -26.70
N PHE A 247 2.70 6.66 -26.26
CA PHE A 247 1.81 6.55 -25.11
C PHE A 247 2.55 6.86 -23.80
N SER A 248 2.21 8.00 -23.21
CA SER A 248 2.74 8.43 -21.91
C SER A 248 1.60 8.65 -20.91
N VAL A 249 1.61 7.86 -19.84
CA VAL A 249 0.67 8.04 -18.71
C VAL A 249 0.91 9.40 -18.03
N ALA A 250 2.17 9.79 -17.89
CA ALA A 250 2.53 11.07 -17.26
C ALA A 250 1.97 12.27 -18.03
N GLU A 251 2.03 12.25 -19.36
CA GLU A 251 1.43 13.31 -20.19
C GLU A 251 -0.09 13.27 -20.11
N MET A 252 -0.69 12.09 -20.18
CA MET A 252 -2.12 11.91 -20.08
C MET A 252 -2.69 12.39 -18.73
N MET A 253 -1.93 12.21 -17.65
CA MET A 253 -2.29 12.68 -16.31
C MET A 253 -1.92 14.14 -16.07
N ALA A 254 -1.02 14.71 -16.86
CA ALA A 254 -0.50 16.06 -16.63
C ALA A 254 -1.57 17.16 -16.65
N ASP A 255 -2.62 16.96 -17.43
CA ASP A 255 -3.72 17.90 -17.63
C ASP A 255 -5.02 17.43 -16.93
N SER A 256 -4.96 16.31 -16.22
CA SER A 256 -6.12 15.70 -15.56
C SER A 256 -6.21 16.17 -14.11
N PHE A 257 -7.39 16.54 -13.66
CA PHE A 257 -7.62 16.86 -12.25
C PHE A 257 -7.65 15.58 -11.39
N ALA A 258 -8.33 14.53 -11.85
CA ALA A 258 -8.41 13.24 -11.22
C ALA A 258 -8.70 12.11 -12.22
N ALA A 259 -9.64 12.27 -13.14
CA ALA A 259 -9.99 11.27 -14.14
C ALA A 259 -9.05 11.31 -15.36
N PHE A 260 -8.85 10.14 -15.98
CA PHE A 260 -7.93 10.01 -17.13
C PHE A 260 -8.54 10.46 -18.46
N GLU A 261 -9.83 10.72 -18.56
CA GLU A 261 -10.46 11.28 -19.76
C GLU A 261 -10.82 12.74 -19.49
N THR A 262 -9.92 13.64 -19.84
CA THR A 262 -10.18 15.06 -19.81
C THR A 262 -10.11 15.61 -21.24
N GLY A 263 -11.04 16.48 -21.57
CA GLY A 263 -10.92 17.30 -22.77
C GLY A 263 -9.67 18.19 -22.72
N LYS A 264 -9.53 19.12 -23.71
CA LYS A 264 -8.44 20.09 -23.64
C LYS A 264 -8.46 20.83 -22.31
N PRO A 265 -7.28 21.09 -21.72
CA PRO A 265 -7.19 21.87 -20.48
C PRO A 265 -7.91 23.21 -20.65
N SER A 266 -8.66 23.59 -19.64
CA SER A 266 -9.38 24.85 -19.57
C SER A 266 -8.96 25.58 -18.30
N ARG A 267 -8.95 26.90 -18.37
CA ARG A 267 -8.71 27.74 -17.21
C ARG A 267 -9.96 27.77 -16.34
N ILE A 268 -9.83 27.22 -15.12
CA ILE A 268 -10.88 27.19 -14.13
C ILE A 268 -10.59 28.28 -13.09
N ARG A 269 -11.55 29.15 -12.81
CA ARG A 269 -11.45 30.16 -11.75
C ARG A 269 -12.57 29.95 -10.75
N ILE A 270 -12.18 29.84 -9.49
CA ILE A 270 -13.10 29.61 -8.37
C ILE A 270 -12.84 30.67 -7.32
N ARG A 271 -13.88 31.38 -6.90
CA ARG A 271 -13.83 32.27 -5.75
C ARG A 271 -14.09 31.46 -4.51
N LEU A 272 -13.25 31.63 -3.52
CA LEU A 272 -13.34 31.03 -2.19
C LEU A 272 -13.59 32.12 -1.16
N ASP A 273 -14.45 31.86 -0.20
CA ASP A 273 -14.57 32.70 1.00
C ASP A 273 -13.36 32.52 1.94
N GLU A 274 -13.35 33.13 3.10
CA GLU A 274 -12.23 33.05 4.06
C GLU A 274 -11.94 31.62 4.51
N ILE A 275 -12.98 30.82 4.76
CA ILE A 275 -12.83 29.42 5.19
C ILE A 275 -12.29 28.58 4.04
N GLY A 276 -12.87 28.71 2.85
CA GLY A 276 -12.42 28.03 1.65
C GLY A 276 -10.97 28.38 1.29
N ALA A 277 -10.58 29.65 1.44
CA ALA A 277 -9.22 30.11 1.17
C ALA A 277 -8.18 29.48 2.11
N ARG A 278 -8.49 29.37 3.43
CA ARG A 278 -7.64 28.70 4.42
C ARG A 278 -7.47 27.23 4.08
N LEU A 279 -8.57 26.51 3.87
CA LEU A 279 -8.52 25.08 3.49
C LEU A 279 -7.77 24.85 2.18
N ALA A 280 -7.92 25.76 1.21
CA ALA A 280 -7.22 25.67 -0.08
C ALA A 280 -5.71 25.90 0.05
N SER A 281 -5.26 26.65 1.04
CA SER A 281 -3.82 26.88 1.30
C SER A 281 -3.10 25.66 1.87
N GLU A 282 -3.84 24.71 2.46
CA GLU A 282 -3.28 23.48 3.08
C GLU A 282 -2.98 22.36 2.08
N ARG A 283 -3.46 22.46 0.83
CA ARG A 283 -3.34 21.41 -0.17
C ARG A 283 -3.02 21.93 -1.57
N VAL A 284 -2.24 21.15 -2.30
CA VAL A 284 -2.01 21.34 -3.73
C VAL A 284 -2.67 20.17 -4.47
N TRP A 285 -3.74 20.44 -5.23
CA TRP A 285 -4.47 19.43 -5.99
C TRP A 285 -3.90 19.23 -7.40
N HIS A 286 -3.29 20.30 -7.98
CA HIS A 286 -2.70 20.22 -9.30
C HIS A 286 -1.51 21.18 -9.42
N LYS A 287 -0.53 20.81 -10.24
CA LYS A 287 0.71 21.59 -10.49
C LYS A 287 0.46 23.01 -10.99
N THR A 288 -0.67 23.27 -11.67
CA THR A 288 -1.05 24.59 -12.19
C THR A 288 -1.81 25.45 -11.18
N GLN A 289 -2.04 24.93 -9.96
CA GLN A 289 -2.77 25.64 -8.93
C GLN A 289 -2.14 26.99 -8.58
N LYS A 290 -2.94 28.03 -8.62
CA LYS A 290 -2.57 29.37 -8.13
C LYS A 290 -3.66 29.83 -7.18
N LEU A 291 -3.25 30.27 -6.00
CA LEU A 291 -4.16 30.82 -4.99
C LEU A 291 -3.79 32.32 -4.79
N LYS A 292 -4.69 33.22 -5.15
CA LYS A 292 -4.50 34.68 -5.02
C LYS A 292 -5.44 35.22 -3.95
N PRO A 293 -4.92 35.79 -2.86
CA PRO A 293 -5.76 36.45 -1.85
C PRO A 293 -6.60 37.58 -2.45
N LEU A 294 -7.81 37.76 -1.92
CA LEU A 294 -8.71 38.86 -2.29
C LEU A 294 -8.77 39.86 -1.13
N PRO A 295 -8.95 41.16 -1.42
CA PRO A 295 -9.10 42.21 -0.39
C PRO A 295 -10.27 41.96 0.59
N SER A 296 -11.26 41.18 0.17
CA SER A 296 -12.43 40.80 0.95
C SER A 296 -12.20 39.67 1.94
N GLY A 297 -10.96 39.18 2.11
CA GLY A 297 -10.62 38.11 3.07
C GLY A 297 -10.68 36.70 2.50
N GLY A 298 -11.17 36.47 1.31
CA GLY A 298 -11.16 35.20 0.60
C GLY A 298 -9.99 35.06 -0.36
N ALA A 299 -10.09 34.12 -1.31
CA ALA A 299 -9.10 33.93 -2.37
C ALA A 299 -9.73 33.54 -3.72
N GLU A 300 -9.00 33.79 -4.79
CA GLU A 300 -9.28 33.24 -6.11
C GLU A 300 -8.33 32.06 -6.36
N LEU A 301 -8.90 30.89 -6.54
CA LEU A 301 -8.21 29.67 -6.94
C LEU A 301 -8.27 29.53 -8.46
N THR A 302 -7.12 29.42 -9.12
CA THR A 302 -7.02 29.15 -10.55
C THR A 302 -6.36 27.82 -10.80
N LEU A 303 -6.92 27.01 -11.72
CA LEU A 303 -6.41 25.76 -12.22
C LEU A 303 -6.44 25.74 -13.74
N GLU A 304 -5.50 25.03 -14.36
CA GLU A 304 -5.52 24.72 -15.80
C GLU A 304 -5.63 23.20 -15.93
N VAL A 305 -6.86 22.69 -16.10
CA VAL A 305 -7.17 21.25 -16.09
C VAL A 305 -8.32 20.94 -17.04
N GLY A 306 -8.42 19.70 -17.48
CA GLY A 306 -9.57 19.22 -18.22
C GLY A 306 -10.82 19.14 -17.32
N ILE A 307 -11.96 19.51 -17.90
CA ILE A 307 -13.25 19.47 -17.19
C ILE A 307 -13.83 18.05 -17.26
N ALA A 308 -13.82 17.36 -16.14
CA ALA A 308 -14.38 16.02 -15.96
C ALA A 308 -15.39 15.99 -14.80
N PRO A 309 -16.25 14.97 -14.71
CA PRO A 309 -17.20 14.84 -13.59
C PRO A 309 -16.54 14.90 -12.21
N ASP A 310 -15.32 14.41 -12.08
CA ASP A 310 -14.58 14.43 -10.80
C ASP A 310 -14.25 15.85 -10.35
N LEU A 311 -13.96 16.76 -11.27
CA LEU A 311 -13.76 18.18 -10.98
C LEU A 311 -15.07 18.80 -10.44
N GLU A 312 -16.20 18.49 -11.05
CA GLU A 312 -17.51 18.98 -10.58
C GLU A 312 -17.83 18.44 -9.18
N ASN A 313 -17.61 17.14 -8.95
CA ASN A 313 -17.80 16.54 -7.62
C ASN A 313 -16.88 17.17 -6.56
N TRP A 314 -15.64 17.43 -6.93
CA TRP A 314 -14.70 18.12 -6.04
C TRP A 314 -15.17 19.56 -5.74
N ILE A 315 -15.68 20.32 -6.74
CA ILE A 315 -16.25 21.64 -6.52
C ILE A 315 -17.43 21.54 -5.54
N PHE A 316 -18.32 20.55 -5.66
CA PHE A 316 -19.43 20.36 -4.74
C PHE A 316 -18.98 20.01 -3.31
N SER A 317 -17.82 19.37 -3.14
CA SER A 317 -17.30 19.07 -1.81
C SER A 317 -16.98 20.32 -0.96
N TRP A 318 -16.80 21.46 -1.60
CA TRP A 318 -16.58 22.75 -0.92
C TRP A 318 -17.88 23.38 -0.39
N GLY A 319 -19.05 22.87 -0.80
CA GLY A 319 -20.34 23.41 -0.43
C GLY A 319 -20.47 24.89 -0.77
N ARG A 320 -20.89 25.70 0.22
CA ARG A 320 -21.08 27.15 0.07
C ARG A 320 -19.77 27.96 -0.04
N HIS A 321 -18.63 27.33 0.28
CA HIS A 321 -17.34 28.04 0.37
C HIS A 321 -16.67 28.29 -0.99
N ALA A 322 -17.22 27.73 -2.07
CA ALA A 322 -16.67 27.87 -3.41
C ALA A 322 -17.71 28.31 -4.42
N GLN A 323 -17.33 29.27 -5.27
CA GLN A 323 -18.14 29.73 -6.40
C GLN A 323 -17.33 29.68 -7.68
N VAL A 324 -17.79 28.90 -8.67
CA VAL A 324 -17.17 28.87 -10.00
C VAL A 324 -17.40 30.21 -10.72
N LEU A 325 -16.33 30.83 -11.16
CA LEU A 325 -16.35 32.04 -11.96
C LEU A 325 -16.23 31.73 -13.45
N GLU A 326 -15.27 30.88 -13.82
CA GLU A 326 -14.95 30.46 -15.16
C GLU A 326 -14.61 28.97 -15.25
N PRO A 327 -14.85 28.33 -16.39
CA PRO A 327 -15.56 28.85 -17.56
C PRO A 327 -17.09 28.88 -17.34
N ARG A 328 -17.79 29.59 -18.20
CA ARG A 328 -19.24 29.82 -18.08
C ARG A 328 -20.06 28.54 -18.10
N ASP A 329 -19.73 27.60 -18.98
CA ASP A 329 -20.43 26.33 -19.11
C ASP A 329 -20.30 25.46 -17.83
N LEU A 330 -19.12 25.41 -17.19
CA LEU A 330 -18.92 24.74 -15.90
C LEU A 330 -19.76 25.43 -14.80
N ARG A 331 -19.72 26.75 -14.74
CA ARG A 331 -20.52 27.53 -13.79
C ARG A 331 -22.01 27.24 -13.94
N GLU A 332 -22.51 27.20 -15.15
CA GLU A 332 -23.93 26.93 -15.44
C GLU A 332 -24.34 25.50 -15.02
N ARG A 333 -23.49 24.47 -15.29
CA ARG A 333 -23.74 23.09 -14.84
C ARG A 333 -23.73 22.96 -13.33
N VAL A 334 -22.73 23.56 -12.66
CA VAL A 334 -22.66 23.55 -11.18
C VAL A 334 -23.88 24.26 -10.59
N ALA A 335 -24.28 25.41 -11.12
CA ALA A 335 -25.45 26.13 -10.66
C ALA A 335 -26.76 25.36 -10.88
N ALA A 336 -26.90 24.64 -12.02
CA ALA A 336 -28.06 23.80 -12.29
C ALA A 336 -28.14 22.63 -11.31
N THR A 337 -27.03 21.95 -11.05
CA THR A 337 -26.97 20.83 -10.09
C THR A 337 -27.25 21.33 -8.67
N ALA A 338 -26.70 22.46 -8.24
CA ALA A 338 -26.96 23.02 -6.94
C ALA A 338 -28.46 23.35 -6.72
N ARG A 339 -29.13 23.90 -7.75
CA ARG A 339 -30.57 24.11 -7.72
C ARG A 339 -31.35 22.81 -7.61
N ALA A 340 -31.00 21.78 -8.37
CA ALA A 340 -31.63 20.48 -8.30
C ALA A 340 -31.46 19.83 -6.91
N MET A 341 -30.27 19.96 -6.31
CA MET A 341 -30.04 19.51 -4.93
C MET A 341 -30.93 20.27 -3.93
N ALA A 342 -31.00 21.60 -4.04
CA ALA A 342 -31.84 22.41 -3.15
C ALA A 342 -33.33 22.02 -3.21
N LEU A 343 -33.85 21.73 -4.43
CA LEU A 343 -35.24 21.28 -4.60
C LEU A 343 -35.52 19.95 -3.89
N GLN A 344 -34.57 18.99 -3.91
CA GLN A 344 -34.74 17.70 -3.19
C GLN A 344 -34.91 17.87 -1.67
N TYR A 345 -34.35 18.93 -1.09
CA TYR A 345 -34.51 19.21 0.35
C TYR A 345 -35.71 20.14 0.64
N ALA A 346 -36.21 20.84 -0.37
CA ALA A 346 -37.39 21.69 -0.21
C ALA A 346 -38.73 20.91 -0.22
N GLU A 347 -38.78 19.76 -0.88
CA GLU A 347 -39.96 18.88 -0.98
C GLU A 347 -40.18 18.03 0.29
N GLY A 348 -39.31 18.09 1.28
CA GLY A 348 -39.35 17.30 2.52
C GLY A 348 -39.51 18.08 3.83
N VAL A 349 -39.86 19.36 3.76
CA VAL A 349 -40.15 20.24 4.94
C VAL A 349 -41.62 20.60 5.02
#